data_254bf29998b4c50e1f44736595bbd12b
#
_entry.id   254bf29998b4c50e1f44736595bbd12b
#
_cell.length_a   1.000
_cell.length_b   1.000
_cell.length_c   1.000
_cell.angle_alpha   90.00
_cell.angle_beta   90.00
_cell.angle_gamma   90.00
#
_symmetry.space_group_name_H-M   'P 1'
#
loop_
_entity.id
_entity.type
_entity.pdbx_description
1 polymer ?
#
loop_
_entity_poly.entity_id
_entity_poly.type
_entity_poly.pdbx_seq_one_letter_code
_entity_poly.pdbx_strand_id
1 'polypeptide(L)'
;DTFKEEAEAAGAKVAVTDANSTPANQVSQIEDLVAQGIDVLVVLPADYTALGNALKVAKDAGVKIVNADSKVDEADQDMVDCFVTADCYTAGYTAGEYLAEKLEKDATLGALNYSQLSVIADRFTGMRDALKDKGRDDVTIVEKDCTDLSAIASYTEDMLIGNPEISAFLCLNDNTALTCYGTCAQMNKADCIVIGFDGSPAGKQSIADGQMTGTMVYSPVDLAKTSLDAGIKLAKGETVDKEAQVEMWMINSDNIKDYDLESWD
;
A
#
# COMPACT_ATOMS: atom_id res chain seq x y z
N ASP A 1 -12.37 11.79 7.25
CA ASP A 1 -13.55 12.69 7.12
C ASP A 1 -14.46 12.23 5.98
N THR A 2 -13.95 11.96 4.79
CA THR A 2 -14.74 11.54 3.61
C THR A 2 -15.65 10.34 3.89
N PHE A 3 -15.14 9.28 4.51
CA PHE A 3 -15.95 8.10 4.84
C PHE A 3 -17.18 8.45 5.71
N LYS A 4 -16.98 9.28 6.72
CA LYS A 4 -18.07 9.69 7.62
C LYS A 4 -19.12 10.54 6.90
N GLU A 5 -18.67 11.53 6.13
CA GLU A 5 -19.54 12.43 5.39
C GLU A 5 -20.40 11.69 4.37
N GLU A 6 -19.80 10.80 3.58
CA GLU A 6 -20.50 9.98 2.59
C GLU A 6 -21.49 8.99 3.25
N ALA A 7 -21.10 8.37 4.37
CA ALA A 7 -21.98 7.46 5.10
C ALA A 7 -23.19 8.15 5.69
N GLU A 8 -23.00 9.33 6.31
CA GLU A 8 -24.10 10.16 6.85
C GLU A 8 -25.03 10.64 5.72
N ALA A 9 -24.49 11.00 4.56
CA ALA A 9 -25.27 11.35 3.37
C ALA A 9 -26.10 10.17 2.85
N ALA A 10 -25.61 8.94 3.01
CA ALA A 10 -26.34 7.71 2.70
C ALA A 10 -27.36 7.30 3.78
N GLY A 11 -27.48 8.07 4.86
CA GLY A 11 -28.40 7.84 5.97
C GLY A 11 -27.90 6.86 7.03
N ALA A 12 -26.63 6.48 7.01
CA ALA A 12 -26.02 5.64 8.02
C ALA A 12 -25.62 6.45 9.28
N LYS A 13 -25.63 5.80 10.44
CA LYS A 13 -25.00 6.35 11.65
C LYS A 13 -23.57 5.81 11.70
N VAL A 14 -22.60 6.69 11.82
CA VAL A 14 -21.19 6.34 11.78
C VAL A 14 -20.52 6.64 13.11
N ALA A 15 -19.80 5.66 13.65
CA ALA A 15 -18.83 5.82 14.72
C ALA A 15 -17.43 5.58 14.14
N VAL A 16 -16.52 6.51 14.31
CA VAL A 16 -15.12 6.40 13.88
C VAL A 16 -14.25 6.35 15.11
N THR A 17 -13.36 5.36 15.16
CA THR A 17 -12.37 5.21 16.22
C THR A 17 -10.97 5.16 15.63
N ASP A 18 -9.99 5.66 16.35
CA ASP A 18 -8.58 5.60 15.99
C ASP A 18 -7.83 4.82 17.08
N ALA A 19 -7.18 3.75 16.68
CA ALA A 19 -6.38 2.91 17.58
C ALA A 19 -4.99 3.50 17.86
N ASN A 20 -4.61 4.59 17.20
CA ASN A 20 -3.27 5.20 17.25
C ASN A 20 -2.17 4.13 17.05
N SER A 21 -2.31 3.32 16.01
CA SER A 21 -1.41 2.21 15.65
C SER A 21 -1.16 1.21 16.80
N THR A 22 -2.10 1.10 17.76
CA THR A 22 -1.99 0.21 18.91
C THR A 22 -3.01 -0.93 18.76
N PRO A 23 -2.56 -2.17 18.45
CA PRO A 23 -3.46 -3.30 18.21
C PRO A 23 -4.42 -3.59 19.37
N ALA A 24 -3.95 -3.52 20.61
CA ALA A 24 -4.78 -3.75 21.79
C ALA A 24 -5.92 -2.72 21.92
N ASN A 25 -5.67 -1.46 21.55
CA ASN A 25 -6.72 -0.43 21.53
C ASN A 25 -7.75 -0.76 20.45
N GLN A 26 -7.29 -1.20 19.26
CA GLN A 26 -8.21 -1.55 18.17
C GLN A 26 -9.12 -2.71 18.55
N VAL A 27 -8.58 -3.76 19.17
CA VAL A 27 -9.39 -4.88 19.69
C VAL A 27 -10.48 -4.38 20.64
N SER A 28 -10.13 -3.58 21.65
CA SER A 28 -11.11 -3.04 22.61
C SER A 28 -12.15 -2.14 21.93
N GLN A 29 -11.74 -1.33 20.97
CA GLN A 29 -12.66 -0.46 20.21
C GLN A 29 -13.64 -1.27 19.36
N ILE A 30 -13.20 -2.37 18.74
CA ILE A 30 -14.09 -3.27 17.98
C ILE A 30 -15.12 -3.91 18.92
N GLU A 31 -14.70 -4.43 20.09
CA GLU A 31 -15.59 -5.02 21.06
C GLU A 31 -16.62 -4.01 21.59
N ASP A 32 -16.19 -2.77 21.86
CA ASP A 32 -17.08 -1.68 22.27
C ASP A 32 -18.11 -1.31 21.20
N LEU A 33 -17.70 -1.24 19.93
CA LEU A 33 -18.60 -0.98 18.80
C LEU A 33 -19.62 -2.12 18.62
N VAL A 34 -19.19 -3.36 18.74
CA VAL A 34 -20.09 -4.53 18.70
C VAL A 34 -21.10 -4.47 19.84
N ALA A 35 -20.67 -4.10 21.06
CA ALA A 35 -21.56 -3.96 22.21
C ALA A 35 -22.58 -2.81 22.03
N GLN A 36 -22.27 -1.79 21.22
CA GLN A 36 -23.18 -0.72 20.82
C GLN A 36 -24.21 -1.15 19.77
N GLY A 37 -24.06 -2.35 19.19
CA GLY A 37 -25.00 -2.90 18.23
C GLY A 37 -24.86 -2.35 16.83
N ILE A 38 -23.63 -2.25 16.33
CA ILE A 38 -23.37 -1.90 14.93
C ILE A 38 -23.83 -3.00 13.99
N ASP A 39 -24.27 -2.63 12.79
CA ASP A 39 -24.63 -3.57 11.73
C ASP A 39 -23.40 -3.97 10.88
N VAL A 40 -22.47 -3.06 10.70
CA VAL A 40 -21.27 -3.22 9.85
C VAL A 40 -20.04 -2.68 10.57
N LEU A 41 -18.97 -3.43 10.52
CA LEU A 41 -17.61 -3.03 10.90
C LEU A 41 -16.79 -2.82 9.62
N VAL A 42 -16.25 -1.61 9.41
CA VAL A 42 -15.18 -1.37 8.44
C VAL A 42 -13.88 -1.25 9.20
N VAL A 43 -12.91 -2.11 8.95
CA VAL A 43 -11.67 -2.19 9.71
C VAL A 43 -10.44 -2.10 8.80
N LEU A 44 -9.51 -1.20 9.17
CA LEU A 44 -8.14 -1.14 8.65
C LEU A 44 -7.23 -1.66 9.77
N PRO A 45 -6.60 -2.83 9.63
CA PRO A 45 -5.82 -3.42 10.71
C PRO A 45 -4.60 -2.56 11.08
N ALA A 46 -4.46 -2.26 12.39
CA ALA A 46 -3.22 -1.70 12.93
C ALA A 46 -2.09 -2.76 12.98
N ASP A 47 -2.49 -4.03 13.14
CA ASP A 47 -1.67 -5.23 13.03
C ASP A 47 -2.58 -6.35 12.50
N TYR A 48 -2.20 -6.91 11.35
CA TYR A 48 -3.02 -7.89 10.66
C TYR A 48 -3.18 -9.20 11.44
N THR A 49 -2.25 -9.54 12.33
CA THR A 49 -2.27 -10.78 13.13
C THR A 49 -3.04 -10.65 14.45
N ALA A 50 -3.40 -9.42 14.86
CA ALA A 50 -3.91 -9.16 16.20
C ALA A 50 -5.44 -9.19 16.33
N LEU A 51 -6.18 -9.22 15.23
CA LEU A 51 -7.62 -8.92 15.22
C LEU A 51 -8.52 -10.16 15.33
N GLY A 52 -8.02 -11.38 15.16
CA GLY A 52 -8.83 -12.58 14.99
C GLY A 52 -9.93 -12.76 16.06
N ASN A 53 -9.61 -12.56 17.35
CA ASN A 53 -10.59 -12.68 18.42
C ASN A 53 -11.68 -11.59 18.33
N ALA A 54 -11.33 -10.34 18.02
CA ALA A 54 -12.30 -9.25 17.91
C ALA A 54 -13.21 -9.42 16.69
N LEU A 55 -12.64 -9.89 15.56
CA LEU A 55 -13.42 -10.21 14.36
C LEU A 55 -14.39 -11.37 14.63
N LYS A 56 -13.95 -12.36 15.41
CA LYS A 56 -14.84 -13.45 15.84
C LYS A 56 -16.00 -12.95 16.69
N VAL A 57 -15.76 -12.05 17.63
CA VAL A 57 -16.82 -11.41 18.45
C VAL A 57 -17.80 -10.66 17.55
N ALA A 58 -17.32 -9.89 16.57
CA ALA A 58 -18.16 -9.20 15.62
C ALA A 58 -19.02 -10.19 14.78
N LYS A 59 -18.39 -11.23 14.23
CA LYS A 59 -19.06 -12.26 13.44
C LYS A 59 -20.14 -13.00 14.23
N ASP A 60 -19.82 -13.42 15.46
CA ASP A 60 -20.76 -14.13 16.34
C ASP A 60 -21.97 -13.25 16.74
N ALA A 61 -21.78 -11.93 16.78
CA ALA A 61 -22.86 -10.94 16.98
C ALA A 61 -23.66 -10.66 15.70
N GLY A 62 -23.31 -11.23 14.55
CA GLY A 62 -23.98 -11.01 13.28
C GLY A 62 -23.55 -9.74 12.54
N VAL A 63 -22.52 -9.05 13.01
CA VAL A 63 -21.96 -7.85 12.38
C VAL A 63 -21.32 -8.24 11.06
N LYS A 64 -21.57 -7.47 10.00
CA LYS A 64 -20.91 -7.61 8.71
C LYS A 64 -19.53 -6.97 8.75
N ILE A 65 -18.53 -7.61 8.13
CA ILE A 65 -17.14 -7.17 8.23
C ILE A 65 -16.61 -6.82 6.84
N VAL A 66 -16.22 -5.56 6.65
CA VAL A 66 -15.44 -5.06 5.53
C VAL A 66 -14.02 -4.81 6.01
N ASN A 67 -13.05 -5.51 5.44
CA ASN A 67 -11.65 -5.26 5.72
C ASN A 67 -11.07 -4.37 4.62
N ALA A 68 -10.64 -3.18 4.98
CA ALA A 68 -10.08 -2.20 4.06
C ALA A 68 -8.55 -2.14 4.17
N ASP A 69 -7.89 -1.82 3.05
CA ASP A 69 -6.45 -1.67 2.88
C ASP A 69 -5.69 -2.99 3.10
N SER A 70 -4.97 -3.16 4.19
CA SER A 70 -4.20 -4.38 4.48
C SER A 70 -5.11 -5.52 4.94
N LYS A 71 -4.96 -6.70 4.32
CA LYS A 71 -5.75 -7.87 4.70
C LYS A 71 -5.34 -8.37 6.09
N VAL A 72 -6.34 -8.81 6.86
CA VAL A 72 -6.15 -9.55 8.11
C VAL A 72 -5.46 -10.89 7.86
N ASP A 73 -4.96 -11.54 8.94
CA ASP A 73 -4.29 -12.84 8.87
C ASP A 73 -5.11 -13.85 8.06
N GLU A 74 -4.43 -14.70 7.31
CA GLU A 74 -5.07 -15.72 6.46
C GLU A 74 -6.05 -16.60 7.24
N ALA A 75 -5.71 -16.92 8.48
CA ALA A 75 -6.56 -17.70 9.37
C ALA A 75 -7.89 -17.01 9.73
N ASP A 76 -7.96 -15.69 9.59
CA ASP A 76 -9.10 -14.85 9.97
C ASP A 76 -9.94 -14.37 8.77
N GLN A 77 -9.45 -14.58 7.55
CA GLN A 77 -10.07 -14.06 6.31
C GLN A 77 -11.48 -14.63 6.04
N ASP A 78 -11.78 -15.82 6.54
CA ASP A 78 -13.13 -16.42 6.42
C ASP A 78 -14.20 -15.65 7.22
N MET A 79 -13.79 -14.82 8.17
CA MET A 79 -14.70 -13.98 8.96
C MET A 79 -15.10 -12.69 8.24
N VAL A 80 -14.32 -12.25 7.29
CA VAL A 80 -14.53 -11.02 6.51
C VAL A 80 -15.56 -11.27 5.41
N ASP A 81 -16.53 -10.38 5.24
CA ASP A 81 -17.53 -10.46 4.18
C ASP A 81 -17.00 -9.87 2.85
N CYS A 82 -16.20 -8.79 2.91
CA CYS A 82 -15.60 -8.15 1.74
C CYS A 82 -14.22 -7.56 2.08
N PHE A 83 -13.24 -7.78 1.22
CA PHE A 83 -11.96 -7.09 1.22
C PHE A 83 -11.99 -5.94 0.22
N VAL A 84 -11.54 -4.75 0.65
CA VAL A 84 -11.36 -3.59 -0.22
C VAL A 84 -9.90 -3.17 -0.16
N THR A 85 -9.16 -3.44 -1.22
CA THR A 85 -7.69 -3.26 -1.25
C THR A 85 -7.27 -2.43 -2.46
N ALA A 86 -6.07 -1.86 -2.41
CA ALA A 86 -5.42 -1.35 -3.61
C ALA A 86 -4.88 -2.53 -4.45
N ASP A 87 -4.88 -2.40 -5.77
CA ASP A 87 -4.33 -3.43 -6.68
C ASP A 87 -2.80 -3.36 -6.72
N CYS A 88 -2.19 -3.84 -5.63
CA CYS A 88 -0.75 -3.78 -5.43
C CYS A 88 0.04 -4.61 -6.44
N TYR A 89 -0.53 -5.73 -6.95
CA TYR A 89 0.12 -6.52 -7.99
C TYR A 89 0.20 -5.73 -9.30
N THR A 90 -0.92 -5.18 -9.78
CA THR A 90 -0.95 -4.37 -11.01
C THR A 90 -0.10 -3.11 -10.87
N ALA A 91 -0.07 -2.48 -9.69
CA ALA A 91 0.83 -1.36 -9.43
C ALA A 91 2.31 -1.75 -9.55
N GLY A 92 2.70 -2.87 -8.96
CA GLY A 92 4.03 -3.43 -9.12
C GLY A 92 4.36 -3.75 -10.58
N TYR A 93 3.40 -4.33 -11.31
CA TYR A 93 3.53 -4.63 -12.73
C TYR A 93 3.75 -3.35 -13.55
N THR A 94 2.95 -2.29 -13.31
CA THR A 94 3.11 -0.99 -13.97
C THR A 94 4.46 -0.35 -13.68
N ALA A 95 4.94 -0.39 -12.43
CA ALA A 95 6.27 0.07 -12.08
C ALA A 95 7.37 -0.76 -12.80
N GLY A 96 7.16 -2.07 -12.91
CA GLY A 96 8.04 -2.98 -13.65
C GLY A 96 8.08 -2.69 -15.15
N GLU A 97 6.94 -2.38 -15.78
CA GLU A 97 6.89 -1.94 -17.19
C GLU A 97 7.70 -0.66 -17.38
N TYR A 98 7.51 0.33 -16.51
CA TYR A 98 8.27 1.56 -16.54
C TYR A 98 9.78 1.31 -16.40
N LEU A 99 10.19 0.46 -15.45
CA LEU A 99 11.58 0.06 -15.27
C LEU A 99 12.12 -0.69 -16.50
N ALA A 100 11.32 -1.57 -17.12
CA ALA A 100 11.72 -2.28 -18.32
C ALA A 100 12.07 -1.35 -19.48
N GLU A 101 11.37 -0.22 -19.60
CA GLU A 101 11.61 0.79 -20.62
C GLU A 101 12.82 1.69 -20.34
N LYS A 102 13.07 1.98 -19.06
CA LYS A 102 14.08 2.97 -18.63
C LYS A 102 15.44 2.37 -18.33
N LEU A 103 15.48 1.12 -17.91
CA LEU A 103 16.73 0.46 -17.55
C LEU A 103 17.57 0.12 -18.78
N GLU A 104 18.85 0.43 -18.71
CA GLU A 104 19.83 -0.01 -19.72
C GLU A 104 19.93 -1.54 -19.74
N LYS A 105 20.52 -2.06 -20.83
CA LYS A 105 20.76 -3.49 -20.94
C LYS A 105 21.73 -3.96 -19.83
N ASP A 106 21.48 -5.16 -19.31
CA ASP A 106 22.26 -5.78 -18.22
C ASP A 106 22.29 -4.93 -16.92
N ALA A 107 21.26 -4.09 -16.69
CA ALA A 107 21.17 -3.24 -15.51
C ALA A 107 20.96 -4.05 -14.21
N THR A 108 21.34 -3.44 -13.09
CA THR A 108 21.05 -3.98 -11.75
C THR A 108 20.02 -3.10 -11.04
N LEU A 109 18.93 -3.73 -10.58
CA LEU A 109 17.83 -3.14 -9.85
C LEU A 109 17.89 -3.54 -8.38
N GLY A 110 17.94 -2.58 -7.48
CA GLY A 110 17.74 -2.79 -6.05
C GLY A 110 16.25 -2.89 -5.73
N ALA A 111 15.87 -3.82 -4.87
CA ALA A 111 14.51 -3.99 -4.39
C ALA A 111 14.49 -3.93 -2.86
N LEU A 112 13.94 -2.84 -2.30
CA LEU A 112 13.75 -2.66 -0.87
C LEU A 112 12.32 -3.12 -0.52
N ASN A 113 12.18 -4.41 -0.24
CA ASN A 113 10.91 -5.10 -0.03
C ASN A 113 10.55 -5.20 1.47
N TYR A 114 9.31 -5.58 1.78
CA TYR A 114 8.85 -5.98 3.10
C TYR A 114 7.88 -7.15 2.94
N SER A 115 8.43 -8.35 2.85
CA SER A 115 7.70 -9.57 2.45
C SER A 115 6.69 -10.07 3.51
N GLN A 116 6.75 -9.53 4.73
CA GLN A 116 5.82 -9.89 5.82
C GLN A 116 4.39 -9.40 5.57
N LEU A 117 4.17 -8.43 4.68
CA LEU A 117 2.85 -8.00 4.25
C LEU A 117 2.62 -8.41 2.81
N SER A 118 1.59 -9.23 2.57
CA SER A 118 1.27 -9.75 1.23
C SER A 118 1.06 -8.64 0.20
N VAL A 119 0.35 -7.57 0.58
CA VAL A 119 0.11 -6.41 -0.29
C VAL A 119 1.40 -5.73 -0.75
N ILE A 120 2.46 -5.73 0.08
CA ILE A 120 3.77 -5.22 -0.30
C ILE A 120 4.51 -6.26 -1.15
N ALA A 121 4.50 -7.52 -0.78
CA ALA A 121 5.12 -8.60 -1.56
C ALA A 121 4.55 -8.66 -2.99
N ASP A 122 3.24 -8.41 -3.17
CA ASP A 122 2.57 -8.39 -4.47
C ASP A 122 3.14 -7.29 -5.39
N ARG A 123 3.55 -6.12 -4.86
CA ARG A 123 4.23 -5.05 -5.63
C ARG A 123 5.50 -5.58 -6.32
N PHE A 124 6.30 -6.34 -5.58
CA PHE A 124 7.56 -6.90 -6.09
C PHE A 124 7.35 -8.12 -6.99
N THR A 125 6.29 -8.89 -6.76
CA THR A 125 5.88 -9.98 -7.66
C THR A 125 5.45 -9.40 -9.00
N GLY A 126 4.57 -8.41 -9.02
CA GLY A 126 4.14 -7.73 -10.24
C GLY A 126 5.32 -7.14 -11.02
N MET A 127 6.25 -6.47 -10.35
CA MET A 127 7.46 -5.92 -10.98
C MET A 127 8.30 -7.01 -11.68
N ARG A 128 8.52 -8.17 -11.02
CA ARG A 128 9.29 -9.27 -11.62
C ARG A 128 8.59 -9.84 -12.85
N ASP A 129 7.27 -10.02 -12.76
CA ASP A 129 6.48 -10.56 -13.88
C ASP A 129 6.49 -9.59 -15.07
N ALA A 130 6.39 -8.27 -14.82
CA ALA A 130 6.49 -7.26 -15.87
C ALA A 130 7.86 -7.27 -16.56
N LEU A 131 8.96 -7.31 -15.80
CA LEU A 131 10.31 -7.42 -16.39
C LEU A 131 10.43 -8.65 -17.28
N LYS A 132 9.96 -9.80 -16.81
CA LYS A 132 9.96 -11.05 -17.57
C LYS A 132 9.11 -10.94 -18.83
N ASP A 133 7.89 -10.45 -18.75
CA ASP A 133 6.96 -10.33 -19.88
C ASP A 133 7.46 -9.32 -20.94
N LYS A 134 8.24 -8.32 -20.52
CA LYS A 134 8.95 -7.38 -21.42
C LYS A 134 10.28 -7.94 -21.96
N GLY A 135 10.62 -9.19 -21.64
CA GLY A 135 11.85 -9.82 -22.11
C GLY A 135 13.11 -9.24 -21.49
N ARG A 136 13.03 -8.70 -20.26
CA ARG A 136 14.14 -8.11 -19.51
C ARG A 136 14.76 -9.11 -18.53
N ASP A 137 14.97 -10.36 -18.98
CA ASP A 137 15.70 -11.38 -18.21
C ASP A 137 17.20 -11.00 -17.99
N ASP A 138 17.67 -9.97 -18.69
CA ASP A 138 18.99 -9.38 -18.52
C ASP A 138 19.13 -8.57 -17.23
N VAL A 139 18.01 -8.10 -16.62
CA VAL A 139 18.05 -7.28 -15.40
C VAL A 139 18.34 -8.16 -14.18
N THR A 140 19.43 -7.83 -13.47
CA THR A 140 19.75 -8.46 -12.19
C THR A 140 18.98 -7.77 -11.06
N ILE A 141 18.24 -8.52 -10.25
CA ILE A 141 17.52 -7.98 -9.09
C ILE A 141 18.29 -8.33 -7.82
N VAL A 142 18.72 -7.30 -7.08
CA VAL A 142 19.31 -7.41 -5.74
C VAL A 142 18.23 -7.00 -4.75
N GLU A 143 17.72 -7.96 -3.97
CA GLU A 143 16.61 -7.72 -3.05
C GLU A 143 17.07 -7.69 -1.59
N LYS A 144 16.50 -6.77 -0.83
CA LYS A 144 16.61 -6.68 0.62
C LYS A 144 15.22 -6.69 1.24
N ASP A 145 14.95 -7.66 2.10
CA ASP A 145 13.77 -7.66 2.97
C ASP A 145 14.01 -6.73 4.16
N CYS A 146 13.27 -5.62 4.21
CA CYS A 146 13.48 -4.52 5.15
C CYS A 146 12.70 -4.74 6.44
N THR A 147 13.11 -5.70 7.25
CA THR A 147 12.45 -6.02 8.54
C THR A 147 12.57 -4.93 9.61
N ASP A 148 13.50 -4.00 9.44
CA ASP A 148 13.66 -2.79 10.26
C ASP A 148 13.60 -1.56 9.36
N LEU A 149 12.46 -0.87 9.35
CA LEU A 149 12.25 0.32 8.53
C LEU A 149 13.09 1.53 8.97
N SER A 150 13.67 1.51 10.18
CA SER A 150 14.60 2.56 10.62
C SER A 150 15.99 2.40 10.01
N ALA A 151 16.31 1.23 9.45
CA ALA A 151 17.62 0.89 8.88
C ALA A 151 17.70 1.07 7.35
N ILE A 152 16.70 1.67 6.71
CA ILE A 152 16.65 1.80 5.24
C ILE A 152 17.92 2.45 4.65
N ALA A 153 18.44 3.50 5.28
CA ALA A 153 19.67 4.15 4.82
C ALA A 153 20.85 3.17 4.81
N SER A 154 21.02 2.39 5.90
CA SER A 154 22.08 1.37 5.99
C SER A 154 21.88 0.25 4.97
N TYR A 155 20.64 -0.22 4.77
CA TYR A 155 20.36 -1.25 3.76
C TYR A 155 20.70 -0.75 2.35
N THR A 156 20.34 0.48 2.02
CA THR A 156 20.67 1.10 0.72
C THR A 156 22.18 1.23 0.55
N GLU A 157 22.89 1.71 1.58
CA GLU A 157 24.35 1.85 1.58
C GLU A 157 25.04 0.50 1.36
N ASP A 158 24.66 -0.53 2.13
CA ASP A 158 25.21 -1.88 2.01
C ASP A 158 24.97 -2.47 0.61
N MET A 159 23.77 -2.27 0.05
CA MET A 159 23.44 -2.72 -1.31
C MET A 159 24.32 -2.04 -2.37
N LEU A 160 24.53 -0.72 -2.25
CA LEU A 160 25.36 0.07 -3.18
C LEU A 160 26.85 -0.24 -3.04
N ILE A 161 27.33 -0.55 -1.84
CA ILE A 161 28.72 -1.00 -1.61
C ILE A 161 28.93 -2.39 -2.22
N GLY A 162 27.99 -3.31 -1.98
CA GLY A 162 28.09 -4.67 -2.48
C GLY A 162 27.85 -4.81 -3.98
N ASN A 163 27.06 -3.91 -4.58
CA ASN A 163 26.65 -3.90 -5.97
C ASN A 163 26.70 -2.47 -6.54
N PRO A 164 27.90 -1.95 -6.82
CA PRO A 164 28.07 -0.56 -7.26
C PRO A 164 27.43 -0.27 -8.62
N GLU A 165 27.05 -1.28 -9.38
CA GLU A 165 26.34 -1.19 -10.66
C GLU A 165 24.83 -0.93 -10.51
N ILE A 166 24.23 -0.97 -9.30
CA ILE A 166 22.82 -0.64 -9.11
C ILE A 166 22.53 0.75 -9.68
N SER A 167 21.59 0.81 -10.60
CA SER A 167 21.15 2.02 -11.30
C SER A 167 19.70 2.40 -11.04
N ALA A 168 18.95 1.53 -10.36
CA ALA A 168 17.56 1.80 -9.98
C ALA A 168 17.21 1.13 -8.66
N PHE A 169 16.19 1.68 -7.99
CA PHE A 169 15.55 1.07 -6.82
C PHE A 169 14.04 1.08 -6.97
N LEU A 170 13.40 -0.05 -6.67
CA LEU A 170 11.98 -0.11 -6.32
C LEU A 170 11.88 -0.25 -4.80
N CYS A 171 11.14 0.65 -4.18
CA CYS A 171 11.02 0.75 -2.73
C CYS A 171 9.60 0.39 -2.29
N LEU A 172 9.46 -0.19 -1.11
CA LEU A 172 8.17 -0.64 -0.58
C LEU A 172 7.14 0.49 -0.43
N ASN A 173 7.58 1.74 -0.19
CA ASN A 173 6.74 2.94 -0.14
C ASN A 173 7.56 4.23 -0.33
N ASP A 174 6.90 5.39 -0.32
CA ASP A 174 7.54 6.69 -0.51
C ASP A 174 8.55 7.05 0.59
N ASN A 175 8.23 6.77 1.85
CA ASN A 175 9.17 7.06 2.95
C ASN A 175 10.49 6.30 2.78
N THR A 176 10.40 5.04 2.34
CA THR A 176 11.58 4.23 2.00
C THR A 176 12.28 4.78 0.77
N ALA A 177 11.54 5.19 -0.26
CA ALA A 177 12.09 5.75 -1.49
C ALA A 177 12.83 7.08 -1.25
N LEU A 178 12.28 7.98 -0.43
CA LEU A 178 12.92 9.22 -0.03
C LEU A 178 14.25 8.98 0.69
N THR A 179 14.26 8.03 1.63
CA THR A 179 15.46 7.66 2.37
C THR A 179 16.50 7.02 1.44
N CYS A 180 16.06 6.12 0.55
CA CYS A 180 16.88 5.47 -0.45
C CYS A 180 17.52 6.51 -1.39
N TYR A 181 16.74 7.44 -1.96
CA TYR A 181 17.25 8.48 -2.82
C TYR A 181 18.28 9.37 -2.10
N GLY A 182 17.98 9.77 -0.85
CA GLY A 182 18.92 10.56 -0.05
C GLY A 182 20.26 9.85 0.14
N THR A 183 20.25 8.54 0.36
CA THR A 183 21.46 7.71 0.48
C THR A 183 22.19 7.59 -0.87
N CYS A 184 21.45 7.35 -1.97
CA CYS A 184 22.01 7.32 -3.32
C CYS A 184 22.74 8.64 -3.63
N ALA A 185 22.13 9.79 -3.34
CA ALA A 185 22.72 11.11 -3.58
C ALA A 185 24.01 11.32 -2.75
N GLN A 186 24.02 10.90 -1.49
CA GLN A 186 25.22 10.95 -0.63
C GLN A 186 26.36 10.07 -1.16
N MET A 187 26.03 8.97 -1.81
CA MET A 187 26.99 8.06 -2.43
C MET A 187 27.36 8.42 -3.88
N ASN A 188 27.01 9.64 -4.35
CA ASN A 188 27.24 10.12 -5.71
C ASN A 188 26.50 9.32 -6.79
N LYS A 189 25.30 8.83 -6.47
CA LYS A 189 24.40 8.09 -7.36
C LYS A 189 23.01 8.77 -7.41
N ALA A 190 22.99 10.10 -7.48
CA ALA A 190 21.73 10.86 -7.57
C ALA A 190 20.98 10.66 -8.90
N ASP A 191 21.61 9.99 -9.86
CA ASP A 191 21.04 9.58 -11.14
C ASP A 191 20.30 8.24 -11.10
N CYS A 192 20.31 7.54 -9.97
CA CYS A 192 19.52 6.32 -9.80
C CYS A 192 18.04 6.60 -9.99
N ILE A 193 17.38 5.73 -10.76
CA ILE A 193 15.91 5.67 -10.82
C ILE A 193 15.40 5.20 -9.45
N VAL A 194 14.52 5.96 -8.79
CA VAL A 194 13.92 5.57 -7.52
C VAL A 194 12.41 5.69 -7.61
N ILE A 195 11.73 4.56 -7.41
CA ILE A 195 10.26 4.47 -7.47
C ILE A 195 9.74 4.03 -6.10
N GLY A 196 8.76 4.79 -5.58
CA GLY A 196 8.03 4.52 -4.36
C GLY A 196 6.59 4.04 -4.62
N PHE A 197 5.82 3.97 -3.54
CA PHE A 197 4.38 3.73 -3.54
C PHE A 197 3.75 4.65 -2.50
N ASP A 198 2.47 4.89 -2.62
CA ASP A 198 1.50 5.59 -1.78
C ASP A 198 1.10 6.98 -2.30
N GLY A 199 1.91 7.67 -3.11
CA GLY A 199 1.57 9.01 -3.62
C GLY A 199 1.56 10.08 -2.53
N SER A 200 2.44 9.96 -1.56
CA SER A 200 2.50 10.90 -0.44
C SER A 200 2.86 12.31 -0.89
N PRO A 201 2.42 13.36 -0.15
CA PRO A 201 2.85 14.74 -0.43
C PRO A 201 4.37 14.88 -0.55
N ALA A 202 5.14 14.23 0.34
CA ALA A 202 6.60 14.27 0.30
C ALA A 202 7.18 13.54 -0.91
N GLY A 203 6.59 12.40 -1.32
CA GLY A 203 6.97 11.67 -2.53
C GLY A 203 6.70 12.50 -3.78
N LYS A 204 5.51 13.09 -3.90
CA LYS A 204 5.15 13.98 -5.02
C LYS A 204 6.07 15.21 -5.08
N GLN A 205 6.34 15.85 -3.95
CA GLN A 205 7.28 16.96 -3.91
C GLN A 205 8.69 16.53 -4.37
N SER A 206 9.17 15.37 -3.95
CA SER A 206 10.47 14.83 -4.37
C SER A 206 10.53 14.56 -5.87
N ILE A 207 9.43 14.11 -6.48
CA ILE A 207 9.34 13.95 -7.94
C ILE A 207 9.37 15.31 -8.64
N ALA A 208 8.64 16.32 -8.13
CA ALA A 208 8.62 17.68 -8.66
C ALA A 208 10.00 18.34 -8.58
N ASP A 209 10.79 18.03 -7.54
CA ASP A 209 12.17 18.50 -7.35
C ASP A 209 13.20 17.72 -8.20
N GLY A 210 12.78 16.73 -8.97
CA GLY A 210 13.64 15.91 -9.83
C GLY A 210 14.51 14.92 -9.05
N GLN A 211 14.08 14.51 -7.89
CA GLN A 211 14.78 13.57 -7.00
C GLN A 211 14.27 12.14 -7.21
N MET A 212 13.11 11.78 -6.64
CA MET A 212 12.46 10.52 -6.98
C MET A 212 11.98 10.54 -8.43
N THR A 213 11.99 9.38 -9.07
CA THR A 213 11.54 9.22 -10.46
C THR A 213 10.02 9.10 -10.54
N GLY A 214 9.41 8.42 -9.57
CA GLY A 214 7.96 8.23 -9.55
C GLY A 214 7.47 7.55 -8.29
N THR A 215 6.14 7.51 -8.16
CA THR A 215 5.42 6.79 -7.11
C THR A 215 4.16 6.17 -7.69
N MET A 216 3.80 4.97 -7.21
CA MET A 216 2.50 4.35 -7.50
C MET A 216 1.48 4.83 -6.48
N VAL A 217 0.32 5.27 -6.97
CA VAL A 217 -0.69 5.97 -6.18
C VAL A 217 -2.02 5.24 -6.25
N TYR A 218 -2.75 5.24 -5.17
CA TYR A 218 -4.19 4.94 -5.13
C TYR A 218 -4.94 6.05 -4.42
N SER A 219 -6.24 6.17 -4.69
CA SER A 219 -7.07 7.15 -4.01
C SER A 219 -7.57 6.62 -2.65
N PRO A 220 -7.14 7.18 -1.52
CA PRO A 220 -7.74 6.86 -0.21
C PRO A 220 -9.22 7.20 -0.15
N VAL A 221 -9.66 8.18 -0.95
CA VAL A 221 -11.07 8.55 -1.09
C VAL A 221 -11.86 7.43 -1.76
N ASP A 222 -11.32 6.84 -2.85
CA ASP A 222 -11.99 5.73 -3.54
C ASP A 222 -11.96 4.46 -2.70
N LEU A 223 -10.89 4.21 -1.95
CA LEU A 223 -10.84 3.11 -0.96
C LEU A 223 -11.95 3.28 0.09
N ALA A 224 -12.12 4.49 0.63
CA ALA A 224 -13.15 4.81 1.61
C ALA A 224 -14.55 4.65 1.03
N LYS A 225 -14.80 5.16 -0.19
CA LYS A 225 -16.10 5.05 -0.89
C LYS A 225 -16.45 3.60 -1.21
N THR A 226 -15.50 2.84 -1.75
CA THR A 226 -15.69 1.42 -2.08
C THR A 226 -16.00 0.61 -0.83
N SER A 227 -15.29 0.88 0.28
CA SER A 227 -15.53 0.22 1.56
C SER A 227 -16.91 0.56 2.14
N LEU A 228 -17.34 1.81 2.02
CA LEU A 228 -18.66 2.26 2.43
C LEU A 228 -19.76 1.60 1.60
N ASP A 229 -19.62 1.58 0.27
CA ASP A 229 -20.59 0.97 -0.63
C ASP A 229 -20.77 -0.53 -0.32
N ALA A 230 -19.67 -1.25 -0.09
CA ALA A 230 -19.70 -2.64 0.33
C ALA A 230 -20.44 -2.78 1.67
N GLY A 231 -20.12 -1.94 2.66
CA GLY A 231 -20.77 -1.94 3.97
C GLY A 231 -22.27 -1.67 3.89
N ILE A 232 -22.70 -0.68 3.11
CA ILE A 232 -24.12 -0.33 2.92
C ILE A 232 -24.89 -1.49 2.25
N LYS A 233 -24.32 -2.12 1.23
CA LYS A 233 -24.92 -3.30 0.57
C LYS A 233 -25.08 -4.44 1.56
N LEU A 234 -24.04 -4.75 2.34
CA LEU A 234 -24.07 -5.79 3.36
C LEU A 234 -25.15 -5.50 4.44
N ALA A 235 -25.26 -4.25 4.91
CA ALA A 235 -26.29 -3.85 5.86
C ALA A 235 -27.71 -4.04 5.33
N LYS A 236 -27.91 -3.87 4.03
CA LYS A 236 -29.19 -4.12 3.34
C LYS A 236 -29.45 -5.61 3.05
N GLY A 237 -28.50 -6.50 3.36
CA GLY A 237 -28.58 -7.92 3.03
C GLY A 237 -28.33 -8.24 1.55
N GLU A 238 -27.74 -7.29 0.83
CA GLU A 238 -27.31 -7.49 -0.56
C GLU A 238 -26.01 -8.26 -0.62
N THR A 239 -25.75 -8.91 -1.75
CA THR A 239 -24.47 -9.61 -1.99
C THR A 239 -23.40 -8.62 -2.46
N VAL A 240 -22.17 -8.83 -2.02
CA VAL A 240 -20.98 -8.13 -2.49
C VAL A 240 -19.96 -9.15 -2.98
N ASP A 241 -19.08 -8.73 -3.85
CA ASP A 241 -17.92 -9.53 -4.22
C ASP A 241 -17.00 -9.68 -2.99
N LYS A 242 -16.34 -10.84 -2.88
CA LYS A 242 -15.41 -11.11 -1.76
C LYS A 242 -14.24 -10.14 -1.75
N GLU A 243 -13.82 -9.66 -2.91
CA GLU A 243 -12.76 -8.70 -3.09
C GLU A 243 -13.21 -7.57 -4.02
N ALA A 244 -12.94 -6.34 -3.62
CA ALA A 244 -13.03 -5.14 -4.44
C ALA A 244 -11.69 -4.45 -4.42
N GLN A 245 -11.18 -4.07 -5.59
CA GLN A 245 -9.89 -3.42 -5.71
C GLN A 245 -10.07 -1.99 -6.21
N VAL A 246 -9.33 -1.05 -5.63
CA VAL A 246 -9.19 0.30 -6.16
C VAL A 246 -7.98 0.35 -7.06
N GLU A 247 -8.13 1.07 -8.17
CA GLU A 247 -7.09 1.22 -9.17
C GLU A 247 -5.87 1.95 -8.60
N MET A 248 -4.69 1.56 -9.06
CA MET A 248 -3.45 2.28 -8.82
C MET A 248 -2.86 2.79 -10.14
N TRP A 249 -2.24 3.96 -10.09
CA TRP A 249 -1.58 4.57 -11.25
C TRP A 249 -0.23 5.15 -10.88
N MET A 250 0.58 5.50 -11.88
CA MET A 250 1.91 6.05 -11.66
C MET A 250 1.90 7.58 -11.79
N ILE A 251 2.45 8.26 -10.79
CA ILE A 251 2.86 9.66 -10.87
C ILE A 251 4.37 9.70 -11.07
N ASN A 252 4.81 10.46 -12.06
CA ASN A 252 6.21 10.66 -12.41
C ASN A 252 6.44 12.09 -12.94
N SER A 253 7.65 12.41 -13.41
CA SER A 253 8.02 13.73 -13.94
C SER A 253 7.14 14.20 -15.13
N ASP A 254 6.52 13.27 -15.87
CA ASP A 254 5.74 13.64 -17.06
C ASP A 254 4.35 14.17 -16.69
N ASN A 255 3.79 13.71 -15.57
CA ASN A 255 2.42 14.03 -15.15
C ASN A 255 2.31 14.72 -13.77
N ILE A 256 3.38 14.86 -12.99
CA ILE A 256 3.35 15.44 -11.63
C ILE A 256 2.68 16.82 -11.55
N LYS A 257 2.78 17.61 -12.62
CA LYS A 257 2.16 18.95 -12.72
C LYS A 257 0.63 18.95 -12.68
N ASP A 258 0.01 17.78 -12.90
CA ASP A 258 -1.43 17.61 -12.94
C ASP A 258 -2.01 17.24 -11.56
N TYR A 259 -1.14 17.09 -10.54
CA TYR A 259 -1.47 16.68 -9.18
C TYR A 259 -1.20 17.77 -8.14
N ASP A 260 -2.00 17.80 -7.10
CA ASP A 260 -1.75 18.63 -5.92
C ASP A 260 -0.65 17.99 -5.05
N LEU A 261 0.43 18.73 -4.84
CA LEU A 261 1.59 18.23 -4.07
C LEU A 261 1.33 18.14 -2.57
N GLU A 262 0.30 18.84 -2.06
CA GLU A 262 0.01 18.90 -0.61
C GLU A 262 -1.07 17.89 -0.18
N SER A 263 -1.85 17.35 -1.12
CA SER A 263 -2.93 16.38 -0.84
C SER A 263 -2.45 14.94 -0.91
N TRP A 264 -3.30 14.03 -0.43
CA TRP A 264 -3.30 12.61 -0.81
C TRP A 264 -4.33 12.45 -1.93
N ASP A 265 -3.97 11.85 -3.04
CA ASP A 265 -4.87 11.68 -4.20
C ASP A 265 -5.88 10.57 -4.00
#